data_629b2d09dd02d5ce12cce511f61752a5
#
_entry.id   629b2d09dd02d5ce12cce511f61752a5
#
_cell.length_a   1.000
_cell.length_b   1.000
_cell.length_c   1.000
_cell.angle_alpha   90.00
_cell.angle_beta   90.00
_cell.angle_gamma   90.00
#
_symmetry.space_group_name_H-M   'P 1'
#
loop_
_entity.id
_entity.type
_entity.pdbx_description
1 polymer ?
#
loop_
_entity_poly.entity_id
_entity_poly.type
_entity_poly.pdbx_seq_one_letter_code
_entity_poly.pdbx_strand_id
1 'polypeptide(L)'
;MSSDQQGDETAAAAVVPLLLSRAARLGPVRVVAVDGPAGSGKTTLAAALAERCAVAGRTAQVVHMDDLYAGWSGLEGDLWPRLAAQVLEPMRRGRPGRFQRYDWVDDRFADWVDVPVADVLVLEGCGSGRRAGARDVGLLVWVEADPATRLARGLDRDGAAAREHWERWMRDEAAHYAREGTPGRADVRVDAWGRMAR
;
A
#
# COMPACT_ATOMS: atom_id res chain seq x y z
N MET A 1 -8.27 19.83 11.48
CA MET A 1 -8.18 18.83 10.42
C MET A 1 -7.89 19.55 9.12
N SER A 2 -6.87 19.10 8.37
CA SER A 2 -6.59 19.64 7.04
C SER A 2 -7.63 19.12 6.03
N SER A 3 -7.77 19.81 4.88
CA SER A 3 -8.68 19.39 3.80
C SER A 3 -8.34 17.97 3.29
N ASP A 4 -7.08 17.60 3.35
CA ASP A 4 -6.58 16.29 2.91
C ASP A 4 -7.03 15.18 3.87
N GLN A 5 -6.96 15.39 5.20
CA GLN A 5 -7.47 14.45 6.20
C GLN A 5 -8.97 14.20 6.04
N GLN A 6 -9.75 15.24 5.75
CA GLN A 6 -11.20 15.10 5.53
C GLN A 6 -11.52 14.32 4.25
N GLY A 7 -10.70 14.45 3.20
CA GLY A 7 -10.84 13.68 1.97
C GLY A 7 -10.55 12.20 2.18
N ASP A 8 -9.45 11.85 2.85
CA ASP A 8 -9.07 10.46 3.14
C ASP A 8 -10.09 9.76 4.04
N GLU A 9 -10.64 10.44 5.04
CA GLU A 9 -11.77 9.93 5.85
C GLU A 9 -13.01 9.64 5.00
N THR A 10 -13.30 10.51 4.02
CA THR A 10 -14.43 10.32 3.10
C THR A 10 -14.21 9.11 2.20
N ALA A 11 -13.00 8.95 1.64
CA ALA A 11 -12.65 7.77 0.85
C ALA A 11 -12.70 6.50 1.69
N ALA A 12 -12.14 6.51 2.90
CA ALA A 12 -12.16 5.37 3.81
C ALA A 12 -13.59 4.96 4.21
N ALA A 13 -14.48 5.95 4.42
CA ALA A 13 -15.89 5.71 4.72
C ALA A 13 -16.63 5.00 3.58
N ALA A 14 -16.23 5.20 2.33
CA ALA A 14 -16.80 4.51 1.18
C ALA A 14 -16.12 3.14 0.92
N VAL A 15 -14.80 3.06 1.07
CA VAL A 15 -14.00 1.87 0.77
C VAL A 15 -14.24 0.74 1.77
N VAL A 16 -14.33 1.04 3.08
CA VAL A 16 -14.45 0.00 4.12
C VAL A 16 -15.74 -0.80 3.99
N PRO A 17 -16.94 -0.23 3.83
CA PRO A 17 -18.15 -1.02 3.59
C PRO A 17 -18.04 -1.90 2.33
N LEU A 18 -17.46 -1.39 1.24
CA LEU A 18 -17.24 -2.15 0.02
C LEU A 18 -16.30 -3.33 0.27
N LEU A 19 -15.20 -3.13 0.99
CA LEU A 19 -14.26 -4.19 1.37
C LEU A 19 -14.96 -5.26 2.24
N LEU A 20 -15.71 -4.84 3.24
CA LEU A 20 -16.39 -5.75 4.18
C LEU A 20 -17.52 -6.55 3.52
N SER A 21 -18.12 -6.05 2.45
CA SER A 21 -19.10 -6.78 1.65
C SER A 21 -18.52 -7.90 0.80
N ARG A 22 -17.20 -7.88 0.56
CA ARG A 22 -16.51 -8.91 -0.24
C ARG A 22 -16.09 -10.09 0.63
N ALA A 23 -16.02 -11.27 0.03
CA ALA A 23 -15.49 -12.46 0.71
C ALA A 23 -14.01 -12.29 1.06
N ALA A 24 -13.58 -12.86 2.18
CA ALA A 24 -12.16 -13.01 2.50
C ALA A 24 -11.49 -13.95 1.48
N ARG A 25 -10.33 -13.56 0.98
CA ARG A 25 -9.57 -14.33 -0.03
C ARG A 25 -8.25 -14.87 0.50
N LEU A 26 -7.80 -14.36 1.65
CA LEU A 26 -6.57 -14.79 2.31
C LEU A 26 -6.91 -15.57 3.60
N GLY A 27 -7.43 -16.79 3.46
CA GLY A 27 -7.99 -17.51 4.60
C GLY A 27 -9.14 -16.71 5.22
N PRO A 28 -9.10 -16.40 6.54
CA PRO A 28 -10.14 -15.58 7.17
C PRO A 28 -10.00 -14.08 6.93
N VAL A 29 -8.89 -13.63 6.30
CA VAL A 29 -8.50 -12.23 6.21
C VAL A 29 -8.97 -11.60 4.88
N ARG A 30 -9.57 -10.42 4.94
CA ARG A 30 -9.83 -9.57 3.77
C ARG A 30 -8.62 -8.70 3.48
N VAL A 31 -8.19 -8.68 2.23
CA VAL A 31 -7.03 -7.87 1.83
C VAL A 31 -7.49 -6.71 0.97
N VAL A 32 -7.08 -5.51 1.33
CA VAL A 32 -7.15 -4.32 0.49
C VAL A 32 -5.74 -3.89 0.11
N ALA A 33 -5.49 -3.68 -1.18
CA ALA A 33 -4.28 -3.07 -1.67
C ALA A 33 -4.52 -1.58 -1.93
N VAL A 34 -3.71 -0.72 -1.34
CA VAL A 34 -3.68 0.73 -1.57
C VAL A 34 -2.44 1.02 -2.39
N ASP A 35 -2.58 1.02 -3.70
CA ASP A 35 -1.49 1.16 -4.66
C ASP A 35 -1.55 2.52 -5.37
N GLY A 36 -0.45 2.90 -5.92
CA GLY A 36 -0.29 4.19 -6.61
C GLY A 36 1.15 4.68 -6.52
N PRO A 37 1.51 5.69 -7.31
CA PRO A 37 2.87 6.19 -7.35
C PRO A 37 3.32 6.82 -6.02
N ALA A 38 4.63 6.84 -5.78
CA ALA A 38 5.21 7.45 -4.58
C ALA A 38 4.79 8.91 -4.44
N GLY A 39 4.52 9.36 -3.22
CA GLY A 39 4.07 10.74 -2.93
C GLY A 39 2.58 11.02 -3.24
N SER A 40 1.77 10.00 -3.63
CA SER A 40 0.35 10.20 -3.95
C SER A 40 -0.59 10.31 -2.75
N GLY A 41 -0.16 9.96 -1.52
CA GLY A 41 -1.00 10.03 -0.31
C GLY A 41 -1.49 8.67 0.20
N LYS A 42 -1.00 7.56 -0.34
CA LYS A 42 -1.40 6.19 0.04
C LYS A 42 -1.34 5.90 1.53
N THR A 43 -0.29 6.35 2.19
CA THR A 43 -0.04 6.08 3.62
C THR A 43 -1.12 6.73 4.50
N THR A 44 -1.54 7.95 4.17
CA THR A 44 -2.62 8.64 4.87
C THR A 44 -3.95 7.92 4.69
N LEU A 45 -4.26 7.50 3.46
CA LEU A 45 -5.46 6.72 3.19
C LEU A 45 -5.44 5.36 3.90
N ALA A 46 -4.29 4.67 3.92
CA ALA A 46 -4.17 3.38 4.62
C ALA A 46 -4.40 3.50 6.12
N ALA A 47 -3.90 4.56 6.75
CA ALA A 47 -4.18 4.87 8.15
C ALA A 47 -5.69 5.13 8.38
N ALA A 48 -6.31 5.95 7.54
CA ALA A 48 -7.76 6.23 7.62
C ALA A 48 -8.60 4.94 7.41
N LEU A 49 -8.18 4.03 6.53
CA LEU A 49 -8.83 2.73 6.35
C LEU A 49 -8.76 1.88 7.62
N ALA A 50 -7.60 1.81 8.28
CA ALA A 50 -7.43 1.05 9.51
C ALA A 50 -8.30 1.62 10.65
N GLU A 51 -8.32 2.94 10.83
CA GLU A 51 -9.18 3.63 11.78
C GLU A 51 -10.67 3.38 11.48
N ARG A 52 -11.07 3.44 10.22
CA ARG A 52 -12.44 3.18 9.82
C ARG A 52 -12.86 1.73 10.04
N CYS A 53 -11.94 0.77 9.85
CA CYS A 53 -12.17 -0.63 10.23
C CYS A 53 -12.44 -0.76 11.73
N ALA A 54 -11.66 -0.09 12.59
CA ALA A 54 -11.86 -0.10 14.04
C ALA A 54 -13.23 0.48 14.42
N VAL A 55 -13.66 1.58 13.80
CA VAL A 55 -15.02 2.14 13.98
C VAL A 55 -16.10 1.14 13.58
N ALA A 56 -15.85 0.31 12.57
CA ALA A 56 -16.75 -0.77 12.14
C ALA A 56 -16.64 -2.05 13.01
N GLY A 57 -15.91 -2.02 14.13
CA GLY A 57 -15.71 -3.17 15.02
C GLY A 57 -14.84 -4.27 14.39
N ARG A 58 -13.92 -3.92 13.49
CA ARG A 58 -12.99 -4.83 12.81
C ARG A 58 -11.55 -4.50 13.15
N THR A 59 -10.75 -5.54 13.33
CA THR A 59 -9.31 -5.39 13.47
C THR A 59 -8.67 -5.22 12.10
N ALA A 60 -7.65 -4.34 12.02
CA ALA A 60 -6.88 -4.13 10.79
C ALA A 60 -5.37 -4.13 11.09
N GLN A 61 -4.58 -4.68 10.16
CA GLN A 61 -3.14 -4.57 10.15
C GLN A 61 -2.72 -3.88 8.85
N VAL A 62 -1.75 -2.98 8.93
CA VAL A 62 -1.16 -2.30 7.77
C VAL A 62 0.25 -2.84 7.57
N VAL A 63 0.55 -3.24 6.34
CA VAL A 63 1.91 -3.58 5.90
C VAL A 63 2.32 -2.56 4.85
N HIS A 64 3.37 -1.80 5.15
CA HIS A 64 3.96 -0.84 4.24
C HIS A 64 4.95 -1.54 3.31
N MET A 65 4.75 -1.43 2.00
CA MET A 65 5.65 -2.03 1.01
C MET A 65 7.05 -1.42 1.08
N ASP A 66 7.14 -0.16 1.55
CA ASP A 66 8.40 0.56 1.77
C ASP A 66 9.31 -0.16 2.79
N ASP A 67 8.74 -0.90 3.73
CA ASP A 67 9.47 -1.75 4.67
C ASP A 67 10.06 -3.03 4.03
N LEU A 68 9.61 -3.37 2.83
CA LEU A 68 9.94 -4.63 2.14
C LEU A 68 10.83 -4.44 0.91
N TYR A 69 11.01 -3.21 0.40
CA TYR A 69 11.91 -2.97 -0.74
C TYR A 69 13.37 -3.22 -0.34
N ALA A 70 14.16 -3.77 -1.26
CA ALA A 70 15.60 -3.83 -1.14
C ALA A 70 16.22 -2.55 -1.76
N GLY A 71 16.12 -1.43 -1.05
CA GLY A 71 16.58 -0.12 -1.50
C GLY A 71 15.77 0.47 -2.65
N TRP A 72 16.30 1.50 -3.28
CA TRP A 72 15.66 2.26 -4.36
C TRP A 72 15.40 1.46 -5.65
N SER A 73 15.94 0.27 -5.80
CA SER A 73 15.65 -0.66 -6.90
C SER A 73 14.72 -1.81 -6.51
N GLY A 74 14.23 -1.81 -5.27
CA GLY A 74 13.49 -2.93 -4.68
C GLY A 74 12.03 -3.10 -5.13
N LEU A 75 11.51 -2.24 -5.99
CA LEU A 75 10.14 -2.36 -6.50
C LEU A 75 9.94 -3.65 -7.29
N GLU A 76 10.93 -4.07 -8.05
CA GLU A 76 10.98 -5.33 -8.78
C GLU A 76 11.78 -6.39 -8.00
N GLY A 77 11.91 -7.57 -8.53
CA GLY A 77 12.68 -8.65 -7.89
C GLY A 77 11.88 -9.44 -6.86
N ASP A 78 12.45 -9.62 -5.68
CA ASP A 78 11.94 -10.56 -4.66
C ASP A 78 10.92 -9.97 -3.66
N LEU A 79 10.47 -8.74 -3.86
CA LEU A 79 9.45 -8.08 -3.03
C LEU A 79 8.21 -8.98 -2.80
N TRP A 80 7.58 -9.44 -3.89
CA TRP A 80 6.39 -10.28 -3.80
C TRP A 80 6.67 -11.70 -3.31
N PRO A 81 7.70 -12.42 -3.75
CA PRO A 81 8.11 -13.67 -3.14
C PRO A 81 8.30 -13.58 -1.63
N ARG A 82 8.93 -12.51 -1.13
CA ARG A 82 9.13 -12.30 0.30
C ARG A 82 7.83 -11.99 1.04
N LEU A 83 7.01 -11.06 0.55
CA LEU A 83 5.69 -10.76 1.11
C LEU A 83 4.83 -12.02 1.15
N ALA A 84 4.80 -12.78 0.07
CA ALA A 84 4.04 -14.02 0.00
C ALA A 84 4.50 -15.04 1.05
N ALA A 85 5.80 -15.33 1.11
CA ALA A 85 6.33 -16.34 2.03
C ALA A 85 6.24 -15.91 3.50
N GLN A 86 6.49 -14.64 3.79
CA GLN A 86 6.63 -14.12 5.15
C GLN A 86 5.29 -13.68 5.77
N VAL A 87 4.34 -13.22 4.97
CA VAL A 87 3.06 -12.66 5.45
C VAL A 87 1.85 -13.43 4.91
N LEU A 88 1.70 -13.53 3.57
CA LEU A 88 0.45 -14.02 3.00
C LEU A 88 0.25 -15.53 3.22
N GLU A 89 1.26 -16.36 3.04
CA GLU A 89 1.15 -17.82 3.24
C GLU A 89 0.84 -18.20 4.69
N PRO A 90 1.50 -17.64 5.73
CA PRO A 90 1.08 -17.83 7.12
C PRO A 90 -0.39 -17.42 7.35
N MET A 91 -0.79 -16.22 6.92
CA MET A 91 -2.14 -15.69 7.13
C MET A 91 -3.21 -16.52 6.43
N ARG A 92 -2.93 -17.08 5.25
CA ARG A 92 -3.86 -18.00 4.54
C ARG A 92 -4.17 -19.23 5.37
N ARG A 93 -3.24 -19.64 6.24
CA ARG A 93 -3.41 -20.76 7.20
C ARG A 93 -3.91 -20.32 8.57
N GLY A 94 -4.38 -19.07 8.71
CA GLY A 94 -4.84 -18.52 9.98
C GLY A 94 -3.73 -18.30 11.00
N ARG A 95 -2.47 -18.17 10.59
CA ARG A 95 -1.31 -17.92 11.45
C ARG A 95 -0.76 -16.51 11.21
N PRO A 96 -0.16 -15.87 12.25
CA PRO A 96 0.49 -14.58 12.07
C PRO A 96 1.63 -14.66 11.05
N GLY A 97 1.78 -13.59 10.27
CA GLY A 97 2.93 -13.37 9.43
C GLY A 97 4.06 -12.69 10.20
N ARG A 98 5.23 -12.68 9.63
CA ARG A 98 6.39 -11.97 10.15
C ARG A 98 7.35 -11.65 9.02
N PHE A 99 7.69 -10.39 8.83
CA PHE A 99 8.61 -9.98 7.77
C PHE A 99 9.83 -9.24 8.32
N GLN A 100 10.91 -9.28 7.56
CA GLN A 100 12.12 -8.53 7.89
C GLN A 100 12.05 -7.15 7.23
N ARG A 101 12.10 -6.08 8.06
CA ARG A 101 12.04 -4.70 7.61
C ARG A 101 13.38 -4.28 7.02
N TYR A 102 13.32 -3.55 5.92
CA TYR A 102 14.49 -2.93 5.31
C TYR A 102 14.87 -1.65 6.05
N ASP A 103 16.13 -1.58 6.44
CA ASP A 103 16.72 -0.38 7.03
C ASP A 103 17.35 0.45 5.91
N TRP A 104 16.74 1.59 5.63
CA TRP A 104 17.16 2.51 4.56
C TRP A 104 18.45 3.27 4.88
N VAL A 105 18.86 3.34 6.15
CA VAL A 105 20.11 3.97 6.58
C VAL A 105 21.27 2.99 6.42
N ASP A 106 21.07 1.77 6.91
CA ASP A 106 22.08 0.71 6.88
C ASP A 106 22.06 -0.11 5.57
N ASP A 107 21.15 0.19 4.63
CA ASP A 107 21.00 -0.47 3.32
C ASP A 107 20.93 -2.02 3.42
N ARG A 108 20.14 -2.53 4.38
CA ARG A 108 20.01 -3.97 4.67
C ARG A 108 18.69 -4.31 5.33
N PHE A 109 18.31 -5.59 5.24
CA PHE A 109 17.22 -6.12 6.05
C PHE A 109 17.67 -6.26 7.51
N ALA A 110 16.89 -5.71 8.45
CA ALA A 110 17.23 -5.62 9.86
C ALA A 110 16.17 -6.31 10.73
N ASP A 111 15.32 -5.53 11.38
CA ASP A 111 14.36 -6.01 12.37
C ASP A 111 13.25 -6.88 11.79
N TRP A 112 12.79 -7.82 12.60
CA TRP A 112 11.59 -8.59 12.29
C TRP A 112 10.34 -7.89 12.84
N VAL A 113 9.36 -7.71 11.97
CA VAL A 113 8.05 -7.12 12.29
C VAL A 113 6.99 -8.21 12.27
N ASP A 114 6.31 -8.41 13.40
CA ASP A 114 5.21 -9.37 13.50
C ASP A 114 3.93 -8.75 12.92
N VAL A 115 3.18 -9.55 12.16
CA VAL A 115 1.90 -9.16 11.56
C VAL A 115 0.83 -10.11 12.07
N PRO A 116 0.11 -9.75 13.16
CA PRO A 116 -0.97 -10.56 13.72
C PRO A 116 -2.08 -10.81 12.70
N VAL A 117 -2.81 -11.93 12.86
CA VAL A 117 -4.02 -12.17 12.06
C VAL A 117 -5.08 -11.16 12.48
N ALA A 118 -5.67 -10.48 11.50
CA ALA A 118 -6.73 -9.50 11.70
C ALA A 118 -7.88 -9.76 10.73
N ASP A 119 -9.02 -9.08 10.90
CA ASP A 119 -10.15 -9.16 9.95
C ASP A 119 -9.76 -8.58 8.58
N VAL A 120 -8.88 -7.56 8.59
CA VAL A 120 -8.43 -6.84 7.40
C VAL A 120 -6.90 -6.72 7.40
N LEU A 121 -6.30 -6.98 6.25
CA LEU A 121 -4.91 -6.65 5.93
C LEU A 121 -4.91 -5.54 4.88
N VAL A 122 -4.29 -4.41 5.20
CA VAL A 122 -4.04 -3.31 4.28
C VAL A 122 -2.61 -3.45 3.77
N LEU A 123 -2.42 -3.72 2.49
CA LEU A 123 -1.12 -3.66 1.82
C LEU A 123 -0.99 -2.27 1.20
N GLU A 124 -0.06 -1.46 1.66
CA GLU A 124 0.10 -0.08 1.22
C GLU A 124 1.48 0.15 0.62
N GLY A 125 1.51 0.76 -0.56
CA GLY A 125 2.74 1.17 -1.24
C GLY A 125 2.76 0.78 -2.71
N CYS A 126 3.79 1.27 -3.43
CA CYS A 126 3.97 0.98 -4.85
C CYS A 126 4.05 -0.53 -5.10
N GLY A 127 3.25 -1.03 -6.04
CA GLY A 127 3.20 -2.44 -6.37
C GLY A 127 2.42 -3.34 -5.40
N SER A 128 1.70 -2.78 -4.42
CA SER A 128 0.82 -3.55 -3.53
C SER A 128 -0.34 -4.21 -4.28
N GLY A 129 -0.78 -3.64 -5.39
CA GLY A 129 -1.81 -4.16 -6.29
C GLY A 129 -1.29 -5.00 -7.47
N ARG A 130 -0.08 -5.53 -7.39
CA ARG A 130 0.55 -6.36 -8.42
C ARG A 130 -0.30 -7.57 -8.80
N ARG A 131 -0.25 -8.01 -10.06
CA ARG A 131 -0.98 -9.19 -10.56
C ARG A 131 -0.67 -10.46 -9.76
N ALA A 132 0.55 -10.57 -9.24
CA ALA A 132 0.95 -11.69 -8.38
C ALA A 132 0.08 -11.83 -7.12
N GLY A 133 -0.46 -10.72 -6.60
CA GLY A 133 -1.37 -10.70 -5.45
C GLY A 133 -2.86 -10.80 -5.78
N ALA A 134 -3.24 -10.85 -7.06
CA ALA A 134 -4.64 -10.70 -7.48
C ALA A 134 -5.59 -11.78 -6.91
N ARG A 135 -5.08 -12.96 -6.57
CA ARG A 135 -5.89 -14.02 -5.94
C ARG A 135 -6.26 -13.70 -4.49
N ASP A 136 -5.41 -12.98 -3.77
CA ASP A 136 -5.54 -12.71 -2.34
C ASP A 136 -6.17 -11.33 -2.08
N VAL A 137 -5.88 -10.36 -2.94
CA VAL A 137 -6.42 -8.99 -2.86
C VAL A 137 -7.91 -9.02 -3.20
N GLY A 138 -8.74 -8.65 -2.22
CA GLY A 138 -10.19 -8.56 -2.37
C GLY A 138 -10.65 -7.22 -2.94
N LEU A 139 -9.89 -6.15 -2.70
CA LEU A 139 -10.18 -4.80 -3.16
C LEU A 139 -8.88 -4.08 -3.54
N LEU A 140 -8.84 -3.45 -4.70
CA LEU A 140 -7.72 -2.66 -5.17
C LEU A 140 -8.11 -1.18 -5.24
N VAL A 141 -7.43 -0.36 -4.46
CA VAL A 141 -7.57 1.09 -4.45
C VAL A 141 -6.35 1.71 -5.13
N TRP A 142 -6.59 2.52 -6.14
CA TRP A 142 -5.55 3.31 -6.81
C TRP A 142 -5.58 4.74 -6.31
N VAL A 143 -4.43 5.23 -5.81
CA VAL A 143 -4.28 6.63 -5.36
C VAL A 143 -3.37 7.36 -6.33
N GLU A 144 -3.87 8.46 -6.89
CA GLU A 144 -3.17 9.21 -7.94
C GLU A 144 -2.94 10.68 -7.53
N ALA A 145 -1.75 11.18 -7.87
CA ALA A 145 -1.41 12.59 -7.79
C ALA A 145 -0.53 12.97 -9.00
N ASP A 146 -0.56 14.24 -9.40
CA ASP A 146 0.29 14.70 -10.48
C ASP A 146 1.79 14.58 -10.14
N PRO A 147 2.66 14.37 -11.13
CA PRO A 147 4.08 14.13 -10.90
C PRO A 147 4.80 15.26 -10.15
N ALA A 148 4.42 16.52 -10.38
CA ALA A 148 5.07 17.65 -9.72
C ALA A 148 4.73 17.71 -8.24
N THR A 149 3.46 17.50 -7.88
CA THR A 149 3.00 17.38 -6.47
C THR A 149 3.71 16.23 -5.76
N ARG A 150 3.83 15.07 -6.39
CA ARG A 150 4.48 13.89 -5.79
C ARG A 150 5.96 14.14 -5.52
N LEU A 151 6.68 14.70 -6.50
CA LEU A 151 8.09 15.04 -6.35
C LEU A 151 8.30 16.10 -5.26
N ALA A 152 7.45 17.13 -5.22
CA ALA A 152 7.53 18.17 -4.20
C ALA A 152 7.34 17.58 -2.79
N ARG A 153 6.31 16.75 -2.57
CA ARG A 153 6.08 16.06 -1.29
C ARG A 153 7.25 15.16 -0.90
N GLY A 154 7.81 14.46 -1.88
CA GLY A 154 8.96 13.60 -1.64
C GLY A 154 10.22 14.36 -1.23
N LEU A 155 10.53 15.45 -1.89
CA LEU A 155 11.69 16.29 -1.56
C LEU A 155 11.51 17.05 -0.25
N ASP A 156 10.29 17.40 0.11
CA ASP A 156 9.98 18.00 1.43
C ASP A 156 10.25 17.01 2.57
N ARG A 157 9.92 15.74 2.37
CA ARG A 157 10.13 14.65 3.34
C ARG A 157 11.59 14.22 3.44
N ASP A 158 12.25 13.96 2.30
CA ASP A 158 13.54 13.26 2.22
C ASP A 158 14.71 14.23 1.97
N GLY A 159 14.43 15.51 1.73
CA GLY A 159 15.40 16.55 1.44
C GLY A 159 15.75 16.67 -0.06
N ALA A 160 16.25 17.84 -0.44
CA ALA A 160 16.58 18.17 -1.83
C ALA A 160 17.66 17.25 -2.45
N ALA A 161 18.55 16.70 -1.62
CA ALA A 161 19.60 15.77 -2.05
C ALA A 161 19.04 14.46 -2.61
N ALA A 162 17.82 14.07 -2.24
CA ALA A 162 17.17 12.85 -2.72
C ALA A 162 16.57 12.96 -4.14
N ARG A 163 16.66 14.12 -4.81
CA ARG A 163 16.02 14.38 -6.12
C ARG A 163 16.33 13.33 -7.16
N GLU A 164 17.60 12.97 -7.32
CA GLU A 164 18.04 11.99 -8.33
C GLU A 164 17.42 10.60 -8.09
N HIS A 165 17.36 10.17 -6.83
CA HIS A 165 16.70 8.93 -6.41
C HIS A 165 15.21 8.97 -6.69
N TRP A 166 14.53 10.09 -6.37
CA TRP A 166 13.11 10.29 -6.64
C TRP A 166 12.78 10.23 -8.13
N GLU A 167 13.54 10.93 -8.97
CA GLU A 167 13.31 10.94 -10.41
C GLU A 167 13.56 9.56 -11.05
N ARG A 168 14.56 8.83 -10.54
CA ARG A 168 14.78 7.43 -10.95
C ARG A 168 13.62 6.53 -10.53
N TRP A 169 13.22 6.59 -9.25
CA TRP A 169 12.09 5.84 -8.75
C TRP A 169 10.81 6.11 -9.55
N MET A 170 10.51 7.38 -9.85
CA MET A 170 9.35 7.75 -10.65
C MET A 170 9.35 7.15 -12.05
N ARG A 171 10.53 6.98 -12.67
CA ARG A 171 10.65 6.27 -13.95
C ARG A 171 10.40 4.76 -13.80
N ASP A 172 10.96 4.17 -12.76
CA ASP A 172 10.86 2.72 -12.49
C ASP A 172 9.41 2.34 -12.14
N GLU A 173 8.73 3.13 -11.30
CA GLU A 173 7.31 2.90 -10.99
C GLU A 173 6.40 3.11 -12.20
N ALA A 174 6.69 4.07 -13.07
CA ALA A 174 5.91 4.28 -14.29
C ALA A 174 6.02 3.05 -15.22
N ALA A 175 7.22 2.49 -15.38
CA ALA A 175 7.44 1.27 -16.14
C ALA A 175 6.74 0.06 -15.48
N HIS A 176 6.78 -0.03 -14.14
CA HIS A 176 6.07 -1.04 -13.37
C HIS A 176 4.56 -0.98 -13.65
N TYR A 177 3.93 0.18 -13.49
CA TYR A 177 2.49 0.35 -13.68
C TYR A 177 2.04 0.12 -15.12
N ALA A 178 2.88 0.46 -16.10
CA ALA A 178 2.61 0.15 -17.50
C ALA A 178 2.54 -1.36 -17.76
N ARG A 179 3.43 -2.15 -17.14
CA ARG A 179 3.42 -3.63 -17.23
C ARG A 179 2.27 -4.25 -16.46
N GLU A 180 2.06 -3.81 -15.23
CA GLU A 180 1.05 -4.38 -14.33
C GLU A 180 -0.38 -3.96 -14.70
N GLY A 181 -0.56 -2.81 -15.33
CA GLY A 181 -1.87 -2.25 -15.68
C GLY A 181 -2.70 -1.92 -14.43
N THR A 182 -2.06 -1.62 -13.30
CA THR A 182 -2.70 -1.44 -11.99
C THR A 182 -3.81 -0.39 -12.00
N PRO A 183 -3.62 0.82 -12.61
CA PRO A 183 -4.69 1.81 -12.67
C PRO A 183 -5.96 1.29 -13.35
N GLY A 184 -5.81 0.51 -14.43
CA GLY A 184 -6.94 -0.06 -15.19
C GLY A 184 -7.66 -1.20 -14.47
N ARG A 185 -7.04 -1.80 -13.43
CA ARG A 185 -7.59 -2.91 -12.64
C ARG A 185 -8.21 -2.45 -11.31
N ALA A 186 -8.01 -1.17 -10.93
CA ALA A 186 -8.47 -0.65 -9.67
C ALA A 186 -10.01 -0.69 -9.57
N ASP A 187 -10.50 -1.18 -8.44
CA ASP A 187 -11.92 -1.15 -8.08
C ASP A 187 -12.37 0.26 -7.68
N VAL A 188 -11.45 1.01 -7.06
CA VAL A 188 -11.67 2.38 -6.57
C VAL A 188 -10.48 3.24 -6.96
N ARG A 189 -10.75 4.48 -7.38
CA ARG A 189 -9.73 5.49 -7.64
C ARG A 189 -9.91 6.67 -6.71
N VAL A 190 -8.80 7.16 -6.16
CA VAL A 190 -8.76 8.27 -5.20
C VAL A 190 -7.72 9.27 -5.68
N ASP A 191 -8.03 10.56 -5.63
CA ASP A 191 -7.09 11.61 -5.96
C ASP A 191 -6.14 11.95 -4.79
N ALA A 192 -5.20 12.85 -5.04
CA ALA A 192 -4.19 13.30 -4.06
C ALA A 192 -4.78 13.93 -2.78
N TRP A 193 -6.07 14.21 -2.74
CA TRP A 193 -6.80 14.83 -1.63
C TRP A 193 -7.85 13.90 -1.02
N GLY A 194 -7.77 12.60 -1.29
CA GLY A 194 -8.68 11.62 -0.74
C GLY A 194 -10.09 11.66 -1.35
N ARG A 195 -10.29 12.26 -2.52
CA ARG A 195 -11.59 12.28 -3.20
C ARG A 195 -11.69 11.12 -4.15
N MET A 196 -12.84 10.45 -4.15
CA MET A 196 -13.11 9.39 -5.11
C MET A 196 -13.26 9.97 -6.52
N ALA A 197 -12.44 9.48 -7.46
CA ALA A 197 -12.61 9.78 -8.88
C ALA A 197 -13.83 9.00 -9.40
N ARG A 198 -14.63 9.67 -10.23
CA ARG A 198 -15.79 9.07 -10.91
C ARG A 198 -15.35 8.22 -12.09
#